data_dfd5c27dcf75b0f90381c25b349fdcb5
#
_entry.id   dfd5c27dcf75b0f90381c25b349fdcb5
#
_cell.length_a   1.000
_cell.length_b   1.000
_cell.length_c   1.000
_cell.angle_alpha   90.00
_cell.angle_beta   90.00
_cell.angle_gamma   90.00
#
_symmetry.space_group_name_H-M   'P 1'
#
loop_
_entity.id
_entity.type
_entity.pdbx_description
1 polymer ?
#
loop_
_entity_poly.entity_id
_entity_poly.type
_entity_poly.pdbx_seq_one_letter_code
_entity_poly.pdbx_strand_id
1 'polypeptide(L)'
;NEDNSISVTDDGRGIPVDIHEKEGVSALEVVLTVLHAGGKFDKGSYKVSGGLHGVGVSCVNALSTYLRAEVRRDGKVHMQEFSCGKPLHSIEVIGETDVTGTTIMFKPDGSIFSVTEYKYEILAARLRELAFLNAGITLSLTDKRVVKEDGSYKSEIFRSEEGLKEFVRYIDRSKEQLIPDVIHIVTEKQGIPVEVAMTYNTSFNESVFSYVNDINTIEGGTHLAGFRRGLTRTLKKYADDSKLLEKAKVEISGDDFREGLTAVISIKVAEPQFEGQTKTKLGNNEVTGAVDQAIGEALGYYLEEHPKEAKIIVDKVILAAQARQAARKARELVQRKSPMTGGGLPGKLADCSSKDAALCELFLVEGDSAGGTAKQGRDRNFQAILPLRGKILNVEKAMDHKVFESEEIQNIFRAMGVTIGTEEDPKELNLSKLRYHKVIIMTDADVDGSHIATLILTFFFRRMRALIENGYVYLATPPLYLCKKGKVEEYCWTDQQRQKFIDTYGGGSENAVHTQR
;
A
#
# COMPACT_ATOMS: atom_id res chain seq x y z
N ASN A 1 -15.34 -37.85 -0.99
CA ASN A 1 -16.10 -39.02 -0.52
C ASN A 1 -15.74 -39.28 0.94
N GLU A 2 -16.51 -40.16 1.61
CA GLU A 2 -16.32 -40.50 3.05
C GLU A 2 -14.93 -41.10 3.33
N ASP A 3 -14.41 -41.89 2.36
CA ASP A 3 -13.11 -42.55 2.44
C ASP A 3 -11.93 -41.65 2.03
N ASN A 4 -12.17 -40.34 1.92
CA ASN A 4 -11.24 -39.32 1.46
C ASN A 4 -10.75 -39.52 -0.01
N SER A 5 -11.45 -40.32 -0.83
CA SER A 5 -11.31 -40.25 -2.27
C SER A 5 -12.04 -39.01 -2.82
N ILE A 6 -11.68 -38.56 -4.03
CA ILE A 6 -12.34 -37.47 -4.69
C ILE A 6 -12.97 -37.93 -5.99
N SER A 7 -14.19 -37.46 -6.28
CA SER A 7 -14.86 -37.68 -7.53
C SER A 7 -15.07 -36.35 -8.27
N VAL A 8 -14.67 -36.30 -9.52
CA VAL A 8 -14.89 -35.13 -10.41
C VAL A 8 -15.77 -35.59 -11.54
N THR A 9 -16.93 -34.96 -11.71
CA THR A 9 -17.90 -35.26 -12.73
C THR A 9 -18.12 -34.06 -13.62
N ASP A 10 -18.09 -34.24 -14.93
CA ASP A 10 -18.47 -33.26 -15.94
C ASP A 10 -19.66 -33.71 -16.81
N ASP A 11 -20.30 -32.74 -17.43
CA ASP A 11 -21.38 -32.92 -18.41
C ASP A 11 -20.89 -32.65 -19.85
N GLY A 12 -19.62 -32.85 -20.11
CA GLY A 12 -18.97 -32.68 -21.40
C GLY A 12 -19.33 -33.79 -22.38
N ARG A 13 -18.58 -33.90 -23.49
CA ARG A 13 -18.78 -34.89 -24.55
C ARG A 13 -18.43 -36.32 -24.15
N GLY A 14 -17.80 -36.53 -23.01
CA GLY A 14 -17.17 -37.78 -22.60
C GLY A 14 -15.83 -38.03 -23.32
N ILE A 15 -14.89 -38.64 -22.62
CA ILE A 15 -13.61 -39.07 -23.20
C ILE A 15 -13.89 -40.12 -24.30
N PRO A 16 -13.20 -40.11 -25.47
CA PRO A 16 -13.34 -41.16 -26.48
C PRO A 16 -13.05 -42.54 -25.91
N VAL A 17 -13.83 -43.53 -26.32
CA VAL A 17 -13.77 -44.92 -25.81
C VAL A 17 -13.40 -45.95 -26.90
N ASP A 18 -13.35 -45.50 -28.17
CA ASP A 18 -12.98 -46.33 -29.30
C ASP A 18 -11.55 -46.88 -29.15
N ILE A 19 -11.27 -47.97 -29.84
CA ILE A 19 -9.92 -48.57 -29.87
C ILE A 19 -8.97 -47.62 -30.60
N HIS A 20 -7.89 -47.26 -29.93
CA HIS A 20 -6.84 -46.41 -30.48
C HIS A 20 -5.98 -47.23 -31.44
N GLU A 21 -5.95 -46.86 -32.74
CA GLU A 21 -5.36 -47.66 -33.82
C GLU A 21 -3.89 -48.05 -33.58
N LYS A 22 -3.09 -47.17 -32.96
CA LYS A 22 -1.65 -47.41 -32.72
C LYS A 22 -1.38 -48.23 -31.46
N GLU A 23 -2.17 -47.99 -30.41
CA GLU A 23 -1.93 -48.58 -29.09
C GLU A 23 -2.69 -49.89 -28.88
N GLY A 24 -3.74 -50.15 -29.67
CA GLY A 24 -4.55 -51.39 -29.63
C GLY A 24 -5.44 -51.52 -28.38
N VAL A 25 -5.54 -50.46 -27.58
CA VAL A 25 -6.38 -50.36 -26.38
C VAL A 25 -7.37 -49.21 -26.52
N SER A 26 -8.30 -49.06 -25.59
CA SER A 26 -9.27 -47.94 -25.64
C SER A 26 -8.61 -46.59 -25.58
N ALA A 27 -9.17 -45.57 -26.24
CA ALA A 27 -8.68 -44.20 -26.12
C ALA A 27 -8.75 -43.68 -24.69
N LEU A 28 -9.71 -44.12 -23.86
CA LEU A 28 -9.78 -43.85 -22.44
C LEU A 28 -8.52 -44.35 -21.72
N GLU A 29 -8.10 -45.59 -21.98
CA GLU A 29 -6.90 -46.18 -21.40
C GLU A 29 -5.64 -45.40 -21.82
N VAL A 30 -5.54 -45.07 -23.12
CA VAL A 30 -4.43 -44.26 -23.64
C VAL A 30 -4.33 -42.91 -22.93
N VAL A 31 -5.43 -42.18 -22.75
CA VAL A 31 -5.47 -40.87 -22.09
C VAL A 31 -5.05 -40.99 -20.62
N LEU A 32 -5.38 -42.10 -19.95
CA LEU A 32 -5.11 -42.30 -18.53
C LEU A 32 -3.73 -42.91 -18.23
N THR A 33 -3.07 -43.55 -19.22
CA THR A 33 -1.81 -44.29 -18.99
C THR A 33 -0.62 -43.78 -19.79
N VAL A 34 -0.87 -43.15 -20.96
CA VAL A 34 0.19 -42.70 -21.85
C VAL A 34 0.45 -41.20 -21.66
N LEU A 35 1.71 -40.84 -21.49
CA LEU A 35 2.12 -39.43 -21.42
C LEU A 35 2.04 -38.78 -22.80
N HIS A 36 1.70 -37.51 -22.82
CA HIS A 36 1.52 -36.74 -24.06
C HIS A 36 0.44 -37.26 -24.99
N ALA A 37 -0.56 -37.95 -24.46
CA ALA A 37 -1.76 -38.39 -25.18
C ALA A 37 -2.96 -37.48 -24.88
N GLY A 38 -3.90 -37.41 -25.82
CA GLY A 38 -5.19 -36.74 -25.66
C GLY A 38 -5.51 -35.70 -26.72
N GLY A 39 -6.79 -35.39 -26.89
CA GLY A 39 -7.33 -34.49 -27.92
C GLY A 39 -6.87 -33.01 -27.86
N LYS A 40 -6.15 -32.63 -26.82
CA LYS A 40 -5.61 -31.24 -26.68
C LYS A 40 -4.45 -30.94 -27.64
N PHE A 41 -3.87 -31.97 -28.27
CA PHE A 41 -2.90 -31.83 -29.35
C PHE A 41 -3.55 -31.60 -30.73
N ASP A 42 -4.85 -31.87 -30.85
CA ASP A 42 -5.61 -31.56 -32.05
C ASP A 42 -6.18 -30.14 -31.98
N LYS A 43 -5.60 -29.23 -32.76
CA LYS A 43 -6.06 -27.83 -32.88
C LYS A 43 -7.51 -27.67 -33.34
N GLY A 44 -8.11 -28.74 -33.93
CA GLY A 44 -9.52 -28.77 -34.31
C GLY A 44 -10.47 -28.99 -33.12
N SER A 45 -10.00 -29.68 -32.09
CA SER A 45 -10.82 -30.07 -30.93
C SER A 45 -10.83 -29.03 -29.80
N TYR A 46 -9.74 -28.31 -29.62
CA TYR A 46 -9.59 -27.29 -28.57
C TYR A 46 -8.85 -26.06 -29.09
N LYS A 47 -9.53 -24.89 -29.13
CA LYS A 47 -8.92 -23.62 -29.55
C LYS A 47 -7.95 -23.09 -28.53
N VAL A 48 -8.27 -23.25 -27.23
CA VAL A 48 -7.48 -22.77 -26.08
C VAL A 48 -7.60 -23.80 -24.96
N SER A 49 -6.50 -24.13 -24.29
CA SER A 49 -6.50 -25.05 -23.15
C SER A 49 -5.41 -24.67 -22.14
N GLY A 50 -5.70 -24.80 -20.84
CA GLY A 50 -4.70 -24.72 -19.76
C GLY A 50 -3.81 -25.98 -19.71
N GLY A 51 -4.28 -27.11 -20.23
CA GLY A 51 -3.51 -28.36 -20.32
C GLY A 51 -2.71 -28.43 -21.60
N LEU A 52 -1.40 -28.21 -21.57
CA LEU A 52 -0.54 -28.12 -22.76
C LEU A 52 0.18 -29.40 -23.09
N HIS A 53 0.38 -30.29 -22.12
CA HIS A 53 1.30 -31.42 -22.28
C HIS A 53 0.61 -32.79 -22.27
N GLY A 54 -0.72 -32.87 -22.06
CA GLY A 54 -1.46 -34.14 -22.04
C GLY A 54 -0.98 -35.12 -20.97
N VAL A 55 -0.51 -34.61 -19.82
CA VAL A 55 0.07 -35.43 -18.74
C VAL A 55 -0.70 -35.34 -17.42
N GLY A 56 -1.65 -34.41 -17.26
CA GLY A 56 -2.29 -34.15 -15.98
C GLY A 56 -3.05 -35.35 -15.43
N VAL A 57 -3.96 -35.92 -16.23
CA VAL A 57 -4.81 -37.02 -15.76
C VAL A 57 -4.04 -38.36 -15.66
N SER A 58 -3.06 -38.61 -16.54
CA SER A 58 -2.19 -39.78 -16.43
C SER A 58 -1.28 -39.72 -15.19
N CYS A 59 -0.80 -38.52 -14.80
CA CYS A 59 -0.11 -38.35 -13.53
C CYS A 59 -1.03 -38.61 -12.32
N VAL A 60 -2.28 -38.14 -12.34
CA VAL A 60 -3.25 -38.43 -11.27
C VAL A 60 -3.45 -39.95 -11.16
N ASN A 61 -3.60 -40.65 -12.27
CA ASN A 61 -3.71 -42.11 -12.29
C ASN A 61 -2.46 -42.78 -11.68
N ALA A 62 -1.28 -42.43 -12.15
CA ALA A 62 -0.03 -43.02 -11.69
C ALA A 62 0.22 -42.80 -10.19
N LEU A 63 -0.25 -41.67 -9.63
CA LEU A 63 -0.07 -41.25 -8.23
C LEU A 63 -1.26 -41.63 -7.32
N SER A 64 -2.16 -42.50 -7.82
CA SER A 64 -3.35 -42.97 -7.11
C SER A 64 -3.28 -44.46 -6.82
N THR A 65 -3.57 -44.87 -5.60
CA THR A 65 -3.73 -46.31 -5.27
C THR A 65 -4.89 -46.94 -5.99
N TYR A 66 -5.92 -46.13 -6.31
CA TYR A 66 -7.09 -46.53 -7.04
C TYR A 66 -7.64 -45.36 -7.85
N LEU A 67 -8.00 -45.62 -9.09
CA LEU A 67 -8.74 -44.72 -9.97
C LEU A 67 -9.82 -45.47 -10.71
N ARG A 68 -11.03 -44.90 -10.77
CA ARG A 68 -12.16 -45.37 -11.55
C ARG A 68 -12.62 -44.27 -12.50
N ALA A 69 -12.67 -44.59 -13.77
CA ALA A 69 -13.19 -43.72 -14.82
C ALA A 69 -14.52 -44.28 -15.36
N GLU A 70 -15.54 -43.43 -15.32
CA GLU A 70 -16.83 -43.70 -15.96
C GLU A 70 -17.07 -42.68 -17.07
N VAL A 71 -17.34 -43.14 -18.28
CA VAL A 71 -17.59 -42.28 -19.43
C VAL A 71 -18.97 -42.55 -19.98
N ARG A 72 -19.80 -41.55 -20.02
CA ARG A 72 -21.12 -41.53 -20.63
C ARG A 72 -21.00 -40.98 -22.05
N ARG A 73 -21.09 -41.89 -23.03
CA ARG A 73 -20.91 -41.55 -24.43
C ARG A 73 -21.62 -42.56 -25.34
N ASP A 74 -22.14 -42.10 -26.47
CA ASP A 74 -22.77 -42.91 -27.51
C ASP A 74 -23.88 -43.85 -26.96
N GLY A 75 -24.68 -43.30 -26.01
CA GLY A 75 -25.80 -44.01 -25.40
C GLY A 75 -25.40 -45.05 -24.33
N LYS A 76 -24.12 -45.16 -23.99
CA LYS A 76 -23.60 -46.16 -23.07
C LYS A 76 -22.78 -45.57 -21.96
N VAL A 77 -22.72 -46.26 -20.82
CA VAL A 77 -21.80 -45.98 -19.72
C VAL A 77 -20.65 -46.94 -19.78
N HIS A 78 -19.48 -46.45 -20.11
CA HIS A 78 -18.23 -47.20 -20.16
C HIS A 78 -17.48 -47.01 -18.85
N MET A 79 -16.81 -48.03 -18.33
CA MET A 79 -16.07 -48.02 -17.09
C MET A 79 -14.73 -48.73 -17.22
N GLN A 80 -13.69 -48.20 -16.59
CA GLN A 80 -12.39 -48.85 -16.43
C GLN A 80 -11.77 -48.44 -15.10
N GLU A 81 -11.08 -49.40 -14.47
CA GLU A 81 -10.41 -49.20 -13.17
C GLU A 81 -8.92 -49.38 -13.31
N PHE A 82 -8.20 -48.64 -12.43
CA PHE A 82 -6.75 -48.58 -12.46
C PHE A 82 -6.21 -48.63 -11.02
N SER A 83 -4.98 -49.11 -10.88
CA SER A 83 -4.20 -49.04 -9.64
C SER A 83 -2.79 -48.63 -9.98
N CYS A 84 -2.30 -47.57 -9.34
CA CYS A 84 -0.93 -47.01 -9.53
C CYS A 84 -0.59 -46.84 -11.03
N GLY A 85 -1.53 -46.33 -11.83
CA GLY A 85 -1.38 -46.08 -13.26
C GLY A 85 -1.56 -47.29 -14.16
N LYS A 86 -1.84 -48.47 -13.63
CA LYS A 86 -2.02 -49.71 -14.41
C LYS A 86 -3.50 -50.09 -14.49
N PRO A 87 -4.02 -50.47 -15.68
CA PRO A 87 -5.38 -50.95 -15.78
C PRO A 87 -5.56 -52.27 -15.04
N LEU A 88 -6.67 -52.43 -14.32
CA LEU A 88 -7.04 -53.64 -13.62
C LEU A 88 -7.78 -54.62 -14.55
N HIS A 89 -8.47 -54.08 -15.56
CA HIS A 89 -9.18 -54.82 -16.59
C HIS A 89 -9.36 -53.93 -17.83
N SER A 90 -9.81 -54.49 -18.93
CA SER A 90 -10.17 -53.73 -20.13
C SER A 90 -11.44 -52.93 -19.88
N ILE A 91 -11.69 -51.92 -20.73
CA ILE A 91 -12.91 -51.10 -20.67
C ILE A 91 -14.17 -51.99 -20.80
N GLU A 92 -15.17 -51.73 -19.97
CA GLU A 92 -16.42 -52.46 -19.91
C GLU A 92 -17.62 -51.52 -20.07
N VAL A 93 -18.70 -52.02 -20.67
CA VAL A 93 -20.00 -51.33 -20.70
C VAL A 93 -20.80 -51.78 -19.50
N ILE A 94 -21.13 -50.85 -18.60
CA ILE A 94 -21.84 -51.13 -17.37
C ILE A 94 -23.31 -50.68 -17.36
N GLY A 95 -23.74 -49.96 -18.39
CA GLY A 95 -25.12 -49.50 -18.50
C GLY A 95 -25.40 -48.67 -19.75
N GLU A 96 -26.64 -48.22 -19.87
CA GLU A 96 -27.10 -47.28 -20.90
C GLU A 96 -27.36 -45.91 -20.28
N THR A 97 -27.28 -44.84 -21.09
CA THR A 97 -27.48 -43.47 -20.67
C THR A 97 -27.95 -42.59 -21.82
N ASP A 98 -28.74 -41.58 -21.53
CA ASP A 98 -29.18 -40.53 -22.45
C ASP A 98 -28.38 -39.22 -22.33
N VAL A 99 -27.42 -39.17 -21.38
CA VAL A 99 -26.56 -37.99 -21.13
C VAL A 99 -25.09 -38.29 -21.46
N THR A 100 -24.29 -37.25 -21.68
CA THR A 100 -22.86 -37.36 -21.91
C THR A 100 -22.07 -36.82 -20.74
N GLY A 101 -20.79 -37.17 -20.61
CA GLY A 101 -19.88 -36.66 -19.60
C GLY A 101 -18.88 -37.69 -19.10
N THR A 102 -17.99 -37.26 -18.23
CA THR A 102 -16.99 -38.11 -17.60
C THR A 102 -17.04 -37.98 -16.08
N THR A 103 -16.84 -39.10 -15.38
CA THR A 103 -16.62 -39.12 -13.93
C THR A 103 -15.30 -39.80 -13.64
N ILE A 104 -14.40 -39.11 -12.98
CA ILE A 104 -13.13 -39.68 -12.51
C ILE A 104 -13.16 -39.68 -10.98
N MET A 105 -13.06 -40.85 -10.39
CA MET A 105 -12.87 -41.02 -8.94
C MET A 105 -11.46 -41.54 -8.69
N PHE A 106 -10.73 -40.95 -7.74
CA PHE A 106 -9.38 -41.39 -7.43
C PHE A 106 -9.03 -41.20 -5.96
N LYS A 107 -8.07 -42.01 -5.50
CA LYS A 107 -7.54 -41.97 -4.12
C LYS A 107 -6.03 -41.83 -4.18
N PRO A 108 -5.45 -40.72 -3.61
CA PRO A 108 -4.01 -40.48 -3.66
C PRO A 108 -3.23 -41.54 -2.90
N ASP A 109 -2.02 -41.86 -3.40
CA ASP A 109 -1.14 -42.85 -2.79
C ASP A 109 -0.39 -42.27 -1.59
N GLY A 110 -0.71 -42.74 -0.37
CA GLY A 110 -0.07 -42.32 0.88
C GLY A 110 1.39 -42.77 1.01
N SER A 111 1.89 -43.65 0.14
CA SER A 111 3.31 -44.00 0.09
C SER A 111 4.15 -42.92 -0.64
N ILE A 112 3.49 -42.12 -1.47
CA ILE A 112 4.11 -41.04 -2.26
C ILE A 112 3.85 -39.69 -1.62
N PHE A 113 2.62 -39.43 -1.17
CA PHE A 113 2.21 -38.16 -0.59
C PHE A 113 2.23 -38.22 0.93
N SER A 114 2.90 -37.31 1.57
CA SER A 114 2.92 -37.14 3.04
C SER A 114 1.57 -36.64 3.59
N VAL A 115 0.76 -35.95 2.78
CA VAL A 115 -0.58 -35.46 3.11
C VAL A 115 -1.53 -35.88 2.00
N THR A 116 -2.53 -36.69 2.32
CA THR A 116 -3.53 -37.18 1.39
C THR A 116 -4.94 -36.64 1.68
N GLU A 117 -5.11 -35.95 2.82
CA GLU A 117 -6.40 -35.37 3.21
C GLU A 117 -6.72 -34.09 2.44
N TYR A 118 -7.87 -34.07 1.79
CA TYR A 118 -8.35 -32.90 1.06
C TYR A 118 -8.95 -31.86 2.01
N LYS A 119 -8.57 -30.59 1.80
CA LYS A 119 -9.13 -29.45 2.53
C LYS A 119 -10.23 -28.78 1.71
N TYR A 120 -11.46 -28.79 2.24
CA TYR A 120 -12.63 -28.22 1.57
C TYR A 120 -12.40 -26.78 1.12
N GLU A 121 -11.85 -25.94 1.99
CA GLU A 121 -11.68 -24.49 1.74
C GLU A 121 -10.72 -24.20 0.57
N ILE A 122 -9.70 -25.03 0.38
CA ILE A 122 -8.77 -24.90 -0.77
C ILE A 122 -9.49 -25.22 -2.07
N LEU A 123 -10.28 -26.31 -2.10
CA LEU A 123 -11.04 -26.70 -3.28
C LEU A 123 -12.15 -25.68 -3.58
N ALA A 124 -12.89 -25.24 -2.56
CA ALA A 124 -13.93 -24.24 -2.69
C ALA A 124 -13.39 -22.89 -3.23
N ALA A 125 -12.24 -22.44 -2.72
CA ALA A 125 -11.61 -21.22 -3.21
C ALA A 125 -11.24 -21.34 -4.70
N ARG A 126 -10.69 -22.49 -5.13
CA ARG A 126 -10.33 -22.71 -6.54
C ARG A 126 -11.55 -22.83 -7.45
N LEU A 127 -12.60 -23.51 -7.03
CA LEU A 127 -13.84 -23.62 -7.82
C LEU A 127 -14.54 -22.27 -7.97
N ARG A 128 -14.57 -21.47 -6.91
CA ARG A 128 -15.10 -20.09 -6.95
C ARG A 128 -14.32 -19.22 -7.94
N GLU A 129 -13.00 -19.29 -7.91
CA GLU A 129 -12.14 -18.60 -8.87
C GLU A 129 -12.43 -19.01 -10.32
N LEU A 130 -12.55 -20.32 -10.57
CA LEU A 130 -12.88 -20.84 -11.90
C LEU A 130 -14.28 -20.41 -12.38
N ALA A 131 -15.25 -20.32 -11.48
CA ALA A 131 -16.59 -19.81 -11.80
C ALA A 131 -16.56 -18.33 -12.23
N PHE A 132 -15.73 -17.51 -11.58
CA PHE A 132 -15.52 -16.12 -11.99
C PHE A 132 -14.78 -15.97 -13.32
N LEU A 133 -13.80 -16.85 -13.59
CA LEU A 133 -13.03 -16.81 -14.83
C LEU A 133 -13.84 -17.31 -16.04
N ASN A 134 -14.94 -18.05 -15.80
CA ASN A 134 -15.78 -18.65 -16.84
C ASN A 134 -17.26 -18.35 -16.55
N ALA A 135 -17.69 -17.14 -16.88
CA ALA A 135 -19.07 -16.71 -16.65
C ALA A 135 -20.09 -17.71 -17.24
N GLY A 136 -21.13 -18.01 -16.49
CA GLY A 136 -22.19 -18.94 -16.88
C GLY A 136 -21.93 -20.42 -16.57
N ILE A 137 -20.69 -20.82 -16.22
CA ILE A 137 -20.42 -22.19 -15.77
C ILE A 137 -20.96 -22.41 -14.35
N THR A 138 -21.49 -23.60 -14.09
CA THR A 138 -21.90 -23.99 -12.74
C THR A 138 -20.98 -25.09 -12.23
N LEU A 139 -20.35 -24.82 -11.07
CA LEU A 139 -19.50 -25.78 -10.38
C LEU A 139 -20.10 -26.07 -9.01
N SER A 140 -19.99 -27.29 -8.52
CA SER A 140 -20.45 -27.69 -7.20
C SER A 140 -19.37 -28.45 -6.44
N LEU A 141 -19.34 -28.27 -5.12
CA LEU A 141 -18.46 -29.02 -4.23
C LEU A 141 -19.28 -29.58 -3.08
N THR A 142 -19.23 -30.90 -2.89
CA THR A 142 -19.90 -31.59 -1.81
C THR A 142 -18.89 -32.41 -1.00
N ASP A 143 -18.81 -32.17 0.29
CA ASP A 143 -17.99 -32.93 1.24
C ASP A 143 -18.85 -33.97 1.96
N LYS A 144 -18.74 -35.23 1.57
CA LYS A 144 -19.48 -36.35 2.16
C LYS A 144 -18.91 -36.84 3.51
N ARG A 145 -17.76 -36.32 3.92
CA ARG A 145 -17.16 -36.62 5.23
C ARG A 145 -17.86 -35.91 6.39
N VAL A 146 -18.55 -34.80 6.08
CA VAL A 146 -19.25 -33.96 7.06
C VAL A 146 -20.74 -34.02 6.81
N VAL A 147 -21.46 -34.70 7.71
CA VAL A 147 -22.92 -34.76 7.72
C VAL A 147 -23.43 -33.66 8.66
N LYS A 148 -24.34 -32.82 8.19
CA LYS A 148 -25.00 -31.78 8.97
C LYS A 148 -26.11 -32.40 9.88
N GLU A 149 -26.59 -31.59 10.82
CA GLU A 149 -27.68 -32.02 11.74
C GLU A 149 -28.98 -32.43 11.03
N ASP A 150 -29.24 -31.87 9.84
CA ASP A 150 -30.40 -32.20 8.99
C ASP A 150 -30.19 -33.44 8.12
N GLY A 151 -29.04 -34.12 8.25
CA GLY A 151 -28.66 -35.30 7.45
C GLY A 151 -28.10 -34.97 6.06
N SER A 152 -28.01 -33.68 5.68
CA SER A 152 -27.38 -33.27 4.42
C SER A 152 -25.85 -33.16 4.54
N TYR A 153 -25.17 -33.20 3.39
CA TYR A 153 -23.73 -32.97 3.32
C TYR A 153 -23.40 -31.47 3.23
N LYS A 154 -22.19 -31.09 3.62
CA LYS A 154 -21.64 -29.75 3.33
C LYS A 154 -21.50 -29.61 1.81
N SER A 155 -22.29 -28.71 1.20
CA SER A 155 -22.29 -28.49 -0.24
C SER A 155 -22.36 -26.99 -0.55
N GLU A 156 -21.68 -26.58 -1.63
CA GLU A 156 -21.69 -25.20 -2.15
C GLU A 156 -21.71 -25.24 -3.67
N ILE A 157 -22.46 -24.31 -4.27
CA ILE A 157 -22.55 -24.12 -5.72
C ILE A 157 -21.86 -22.80 -6.06
N PHE A 158 -20.98 -22.84 -7.05
CA PHE A 158 -20.23 -21.70 -7.57
C PHE A 158 -20.71 -21.38 -8.97
N ARG A 159 -21.21 -20.19 -9.17
CA ARG A 159 -21.67 -19.67 -10.45
C ARG A 159 -21.54 -18.17 -10.45
N SER A 160 -21.09 -17.60 -11.55
CA SER A 160 -21.02 -16.15 -11.78
C SER A 160 -21.66 -15.84 -13.12
N GLU A 161 -22.50 -14.80 -13.16
CA GLU A 161 -23.08 -14.31 -14.42
C GLU A 161 -22.27 -13.14 -15.01
N GLU A 162 -21.66 -12.33 -14.15
CA GLU A 162 -20.86 -11.18 -14.58
C GLU A 162 -19.32 -11.45 -14.62
N GLY A 163 -18.89 -12.67 -14.30
CA GLY A 163 -17.51 -13.11 -14.45
C GLY A 163 -16.50 -12.27 -13.67
N LEU A 164 -15.53 -11.66 -14.37
CA LEU A 164 -14.46 -10.90 -13.73
C LEU A 164 -14.94 -9.67 -12.96
N LYS A 165 -16.08 -9.09 -13.30
CA LYS A 165 -16.67 -7.99 -12.51
C LYS A 165 -17.02 -8.44 -11.10
N GLU A 166 -17.70 -9.59 -10.98
CA GLU A 166 -18.03 -10.18 -9.68
C GLU A 166 -16.76 -10.59 -8.93
N PHE A 167 -15.75 -11.06 -9.65
CA PHE A 167 -14.48 -11.43 -9.03
C PHE A 167 -13.79 -10.23 -8.39
N VAL A 168 -13.70 -9.10 -9.06
CA VAL A 168 -13.15 -7.86 -8.50
C VAL A 168 -13.96 -7.40 -7.29
N ARG A 169 -15.29 -7.41 -7.36
CA ARG A 169 -16.16 -7.08 -6.22
C ARG A 169 -15.94 -8.04 -5.04
N TYR A 170 -15.75 -9.32 -5.31
CA TYR A 170 -15.46 -10.33 -4.28
C TYR A 170 -14.12 -10.08 -3.59
N ILE A 171 -13.06 -9.74 -4.33
CA ILE A 171 -11.75 -9.39 -3.78
C ILE A 171 -11.84 -8.12 -2.93
N ASP A 172 -12.62 -7.16 -3.37
CA ASP A 172 -12.72 -5.81 -2.78
C ASP A 172 -13.83 -5.67 -1.72
N ARG A 173 -14.55 -6.74 -1.39
CA ARG A 173 -15.73 -6.73 -0.51
C ARG A 173 -15.52 -6.11 0.86
N SER A 174 -14.28 -6.06 1.35
CA SER A 174 -13.90 -5.46 2.64
C SER A 174 -13.29 -4.07 2.53
N LYS A 175 -13.22 -3.51 1.32
CA LYS A 175 -12.59 -2.22 1.04
C LYS A 175 -13.63 -1.20 0.59
N GLU A 176 -13.38 0.06 0.87
CA GLU A 176 -14.21 1.17 0.40
C GLU A 176 -13.81 1.52 -1.04
N GLN A 177 -14.77 1.42 -1.96
CA GLN A 177 -14.57 1.72 -3.38
C GLN A 177 -14.60 3.22 -3.63
N LEU A 178 -13.72 3.70 -4.52
CA LEU A 178 -13.66 5.11 -4.93
C LEU A 178 -14.53 5.40 -6.14
N ILE A 179 -14.75 4.42 -7.01
CA ILE A 179 -15.60 4.53 -8.20
C ILE A 179 -16.78 3.58 -8.07
N PRO A 180 -18.00 3.96 -8.56
CA PRO A 180 -19.23 3.19 -8.33
C PRO A 180 -19.24 1.86 -9.04
N ASP A 181 -18.66 1.79 -10.25
CA ASP A 181 -18.69 0.62 -11.08
C ASP A 181 -17.28 0.06 -11.36
N VAL A 182 -17.22 -1.27 -11.55
CA VAL A 182 -16.01 -1.96 -11.99
C VAL A 182 -15.77 -1.66 -13.47
N ILE A 183 -14.60 -1.14 -13.81
CA ILE A 183 -14.16 -0.96 -15.19
C ILE A 183 -13.96 -2.34 -15.80
N HIS A 184 -14.67 -2.65 -16.88
CA HIS A 184 -14.61 -3.96 -17.54
C HIS A 184 -14.24 -3.81 -19.02
N ILE A 185 -13.15 -4.43 -19.40
CA ILE A 185 -12.59 -4.40 -20.75
C ILE A 185 -12.62 -5.81 -21.30
N VAL A 186 -13.29 -5.99 -22.44
CA VAL A 186 -13.29 -7.25 -23.22
C VAL A 186 -12.91 -6.88 -24.64
N THR A 187 -11.78 -7.39 -25.11
CA THR A 187 -11.25 -7.07 -26.43
C THR A 187 -10.34 -8.19 -26.95
N GLU A 188 -9.99 -8.12 -28.22
CA GLU A 188 -9.00 -8.99 -28.83
C GLU A 188 -7.95 -8.14 -29.56
N LYS A 189 -6.69 -8.42 -29.32
CA LYS A 189 -5.57 -7.77 -30.01
C LYS A 189 -4.57 -8.82 -30.48
N GLN A 190 -4.16 -8.71 -31.74
CA GLN A 190 -3.20 -9.63 -32.35
C GLN A 190 -3.61 -11.12 -32.22
N GLY A 191 -4.92 -11.42 -32.25
CA GLY A 191 -5.45 -12.76 -32.06
C GLY A 191 -5.44 -13.27 -30.61
N ILE A 192 -5.18 -12.39 -29.63
CA ILE A 192 -5.17 -12.70 -28.20
C ILE A 192 -6.40 -12.06 -27.55
N PRO A 193 -7.38 -12.87 -27.10
CA PRO A 193 -8.47 -12.38 -26.27
C PRO A 193 -7.94 -11.87 -24.92
N VAL A 194 -8.33 -10.65 -24.58
CA VAL A 194 -7.94 -9.94 -23.34
C VAL A 194 -9.20 -9.51 -22.61
N GLU A 195 -9.37 -9.97 -21.40
CA GLU A 195 -10.43 -9.55 -20.50
C GLU A 195 -9.81 -9.00 -19.23
N VAL A 196 -10.22 -7.80 -18.82
CA VAL A 196 -9.75 -7.15 -17.60
C VAL A 196 -10.93 -6.52 -16.88
N ALA A 197 -11.02 -6.79 -15.57
CA ALA A 197 -11.89 -6.06 -14.68
C ALA A 197 -11.04 -5.38 -13.62
N MET A 198 -11.33 -4.10 -13.30
CA MET A 198 -10.57 -3.35 -12.32
C MET A 198 -11.39 -2.27 -11.64
N THR A 199 -10.99 -1.92 -10.42
CA THR A 199 -11.55 -0.82 -9.63
C THR A 199 -10.47 -0.16 -8.79
N TYR A 200 -10.78 1.01 -8.24
CA TYR A 200 -9.93 1.71 -7.28
C TYR A 200 -10.64 1.82 -5.93
N ASN A 201 -9.89 1.66 -4.85
CA ASN A 201 -10.36 1.73 -3.48
C ASN A 201 -9.45 2.61 -2.60
N THR A 202 -9.84 2.84 -1.36
CA THR A 202 -9.11 3.69 -0.41
C THR A 202 -7.83 3.08 0.15
N SER A 203 -7.52 1.80 -0.13
CA SER A 203 -6.33 1.13 0.37
C SER A 203 -5.02 1.66 -0.25
N PHE A 204 -3.90 1.27 0.35
CA PHE A 204 -2.56 1.68 -0.09
C PHE A 204 -1.84 0.61 -0.91
N ASN A 205 -2.45 -0.56 -1.10
CA ASN A 205 -1.83 -1.70 -1.77
C ASN A 205 -2.43 -1.96 -3.13
N GLU A 206 -1.60 -2.44 -4.06
CA GLU A 206 -2.01 -3.05 -5.32
C GLU A 206 -2.50 -4.49 -5.07
N SER A 207 -3.66 -4.86 -5.60
CA SER A 207 -4.23 -6.23 -5.57
C SER A 207 -4.53 -6.67 -6.99
N VAL A 208 -3.53 -7.21 -7.70
CA VAL A 208 -3.67 -7.63 -9.10
C VAL A 208 -3.48 -9.12 -9.24
N PHE A 209 -4.45 -9.77 -9.86
CA PHE A 209 -4.46 -11.20 -10.15
C PHE A 209 -4.41 -11.40 -11.66
N SER A 210 -3.56 -12.31 -12.12
CA SER A 210 -3.36 -12.53 -13.55
C SER A 210 -3.50 -13.99 -13.93
N TYR A 211 -4.19 -14.22 -15.04
CA TYR A 211 -4.55 -15.55 -15.54
C TYR A 211 -4.22 -15.71 -17.01
N VAL A 212 -3.77 -16.89 -17.36
CA VAL A 212 -3.58 -17.34 -18.75
C VAL A 212 -4.26 -18.69 -18.91
N ASN A 213 -5.28 -18.78 -19.79
CA ASN A 213 -6.05 -20.00 -19.99
C ASN A 213 -6.58 -20.58 -18.67
N ASP A 214 -7.10 -19.71 -17.78
CA ASP A 214 -7.61 -20.01 -16.44
C ASP A 214 -6.56 -20.49 -15.43
N ILE A 215 -5.27 -20.43 -15.78
CA ILE A 215 -4.16 -20.75 -14.88
C ILE A 215 -3.73 -19.46 -14.18
N ASN A 216 -3.68 -19.49 -12.85
CA ASN A 216 -3.19 -18.38 -12.03
C ASN A 216 -1.68 -18.23 -12.18
N THR A 217 -1.23 -17.13 -12.76
CA THR A 217 0.19 -16.79 -12.91
C THR A 217 0.65 -15.94 -11.73
N ILE A 218 0.95 -16.59 -10.60
CA ILE A 218 1.25 -15.91 -9.32
C ILE A 218 2.48 -14.98 -9.43
N GLU A 219 3.44 -15.33 -10.27
CA GLU A 219 4.64 -14.52 -10.55
C GLU A 219 4.43 -13.56 -11.73
N GLY A 220 3.21 -13.49 -12.26
CA GLY A 220 2.85 -12.62 -13.37
C GLY A 220 3.40 -13.09 -14.71
N GLY A 221 4.10 -12.20 -15.41
CA GLY A 221 4.67 -12.43 -16.72
C GLY A 221 4.35 -11.30 -17.70
N THR A 222 4.47 -11.60 -18.99
CA THR A 222 4.35 -10.62 -20.07
C THR A 222 2.99 -9.94 -20.16
N HIS A 223 1.89 -10.64 -19.86
CA HIS A 223 0.54 -10.06 -19.82
C HIS A 223 0.36 -9.06 -18.69
N LEU A 224 0.88 -9.35 -17.48
CA LEU A 224 0.85 -8.42 -16.36
C LEU A 224 1.74 -7.20 -16.62
N ALA A 225 2.91 -7.40 -17.24
CA ALA A 225 3.79 -6.30 -17.65
C ALA A 225 3.11 -5.39 -18.68
N GLY A 226 2.43 -5.98 -19.68
CA GLY A 226 1.65 -5.25 -20.66
C GLY A 226 0.50 -4.44 -20.04
N PHE A 227 -0.23 -5.05 -19.10
CA PHE A 227 -1.29 -4.37 -18.35
C PHE A 227 -0.76 -3.16 -17.57
N ARG A 228 0.27 -3.34 -16.75
CA ARG A 228 0.85 -2.26 -15.94
C ARG A 228 1.38 -1.11 -16.80
N ARG A 229 2.00 -1.44 -17.93
CA ARG A 229 2.49 -0.44 -18.89
C ARG A 229 1.35 0.31 -19.56
N GLY A 230 0.34 -0.38 -20.07
CA GLY A 230 -0.84 0.22 -20.70
C GLY A 230 -1.63 1.10 -19.73
N LEU A 231 -1.89 0.61 -18.52
CA LEU A 231 -2.56 1.35 -17.45
C LEU A 231 -1.83 2.66 -17.13
N THR A 232 -0.55 2.57 -16.79
CA THR A 232 0.26 3.73 -16.39
C THR A 232 0.35 4.77 -17.50
N ARG A 233 0.64 4.34 -18.72
CA ARG A 233 0.75 5.22 -19.90
C ARG A 233 -0.56 5.94 -20.19
N THR A 234 -1.68 5.23 -20.13
CA THR A 234 -3.00 5.77 -20.49
C THR A 234 -3.50 6.75 -19.44
N LEU A 235 -3.41 6.39 -18.16
CA LEU A 235 -3.79 7.29 -17.07
C LEU A 235 -2.91 8.53 -17.02
N LYS A 236 -1.60 8.39 -17.23
CA LYS A 236 -0.68 9.52 -17.28
C LYS A 236 -1.02 10.46 -18.44
N LYS A 237 -1.22 9.93 -19.64
CA LYS A 237 -1.61 10.71 -20.80
C LYS A 237 -2.91 11.48 -20.55
N TYR A 238 -3.95 10.80 -20.05
CA TYR A 238 -5.22 11.43 -19.72
C TYR A 238 -5.07 12.56 -18.70
N ALA A 239 -4.30 12.32 -17.65
CA ALA A 239 -4.08 13.29 -16.57
C ALA A 239 -3.27 14.51 -17.04
N ASP A 240 -2.30 14.32 -17.95
CA ASP A 240 -1.55 15.40 -18.59
C ASP A 240 -2.46 16.22 -19.55
N ASP A 241 -3.18 15.56 -20.47
CA ASP A 241 -4.09 16.20 -21.43
C ASP A 241 -5.22 16.99 -20.74
N SER A 242 -5.73 16.46 -19.62
CA SER A 242 -6.76 17.10 -18.79
C SER A 242 -6.21 18.14 -17.80
N LYS A 243 -4.89 18.40 -17.79
CA LYS A 243 -4.20 19.34 -16.89
C LYS A 243 -4.43 19.06 -15.38
N LEU A 244 -4.79 17.85 -15.02
CA LEU A 244 -5.04 17.46 -13.63
C LEU A 244 -3.74 17.41 -12.82
N LEU A 245 -2.60 17.10 -13.46
CA LEU A 245 -1.29 17.01 -12.81
C LEU A 245 -0.60 18.36 -12.61
N GLU A 246 -0.93 19.40 -13.38
CA GLU A 246 -0.28 20.71 -13.29
C GLU A 246 -0.36 21.32 -11.86
N LYS A 247 -1.45 21.06 -11.15
CA LYS A 247 -1.68 21.57 -9.79
C LYS A 247 -1.01 20.75 -8.69
N ALA A 248 -0.57 19.52 -8.98
CA ALA A 248 -0.13 18.59 -7.98
C ALA A 248 1.24 18.92 -7.38
N LYS A 249 2.13 19.60 -8.12
CA LYS A 249 3.50 19.98 -7.71
C LYS A 249 4.29 18.79 -7.10
N VAL A 250 4.03 17.58 -7.57
CA VAL A 250 4.63 16.33 -7.09
C VAL A 250 5.05 15.49 -8.27
N GLU A 251 6.19 14.80 -8.17
CA GLU A 251 6.66 13.84 -9.17
C GLU A 251 5.90 12.52 -9.01
N ILE A 252 5.21 12.09 -10.07
CA ILE A 252 4.41 10.87 -10.10
C ILE A 252 5.23 9.72 -10.68
N SER A 253 5.27 8.61 -9.98
CA SER A 253 5.90 7.36 -10.43
C SER A 253 4.85 6.37 -10.96
N GLY A 254 5.31 5.34 -11.69
CA GLY A 254 4.43 4.27 -12.17
C GLY A 254 3.68 3.51 -11.06
N ASP A 255 4.27 3.43 -9.87
CA ASP A 255 3.66 2.74 -8.73
C ASP A 255 2.48 3.53 -8.14
N ASP A 256 2.52 4.86 -8.20
CA ASP A 256 1.43 5.71 -7.69
C ASP A 256 0.11 5.46 -8.45
N PHE A 257 0.19 5.07 -9.74
CA PHE A 257 -0.98 4.71 -10.55
C PHE A 257 -1.63 3.38 -10.14
N ARG A 258 -0.94 2.57 -9.34
CA ARG A 258 -1.41 1.25 -8.91
C ARG A 258 -1.80 1.20 -7.43
N GLU A 259 -1.57 2.26 -6.67
CA GLU A 259 -2.01 2.35 -5.28
C GLU A 259 -3.54 2.35 -5.19
N GLY A 260 -4.09 1.42 -4.42
CA GLY A 260 -5.53 1.21 -4.29
C GLY A 260 -6.19 0.51 -5.49
N LEU A 261 -5.41 0.04 -6.46
CA LEU A 261 -5.92 -0.72 -7.60
C LEU A 261 -6.23 -2.16 -7.20
N THR A 262 -7.43 -2.62 -7.50
CA THR A 262 -7.78 -4.05 -7.56
C THR A 262 -8.11 -4.39 -9.01
N ALA A 263 -7.42 -5.39 -9.57
CA ALA A 263 -7.63 -5.81 -10.94
C ALA A 263 -7.49 -7.33 -11.12
N VAL A 264 -8.26 -7.86 -12.04
CA VAL A 264 -8.13 -9.25 -12.54
C VAL A 264 -7.93 -9.18 -14.04
N ILE A 265 -6.86 -9.85 -14.51
CA ILE A 265 -6.47 -9.91 -15.91
C ILE A 265 -6.57 -11.37 -16.37
N SER A 266 -7.37 -11.64 -17.37
CA SER A 266 -7.50 -12.96 -17.98
C SER A 266 -7.24 -12.87 -19.49
N ILE A 267 -6.28 -13.67 -19.97
CA ILE A 267 -6.00 -13.76 -21.39
C ILE A 267 -6.11 -15.21 -21.86
N LYS A 268 -6.40 -15.38 -23.14
CA LYS A 268 -6.42 -16.68 -23.78
C LYS A 268 -5.32 -16.74 -24.85
N VAL A 269 -4.38 -17.67 -24.68
CA VAL A 269 -3.23 -17.85 -25.58
C VAL A 269 -3.24 -19.27 -26.13
N ALA A 270 -3.14 -19.43 -27.43
CA ALA A 270 -3.19 -20.75 -28.06
C ALA A 270 -1.96 -21.61 -27.68
N GLU A 271 -0.78 -21.01 -27.68
CA GLU A 271 0.49 -21.66 -27.36
C GLU A 271 1.23 -20.90 -26.25
N PRO A 272 0.77 -20.98 -24.97
CA PRO A 272 1.41 -20.27 -23.90
C PRO A 272 2.75 -20.90 -23.51
N GLN A 273 3.75 -20.05 -23.39
CA GLN A 273 5.10 -20.43 -22.93
C GLN A 273 5.27 -19.95 -21.50
N PHE A 274 5.43 -20.88 -20.57
CA PHE A 274 5.62 -20.59 -19.15
C PHE A 274 7.08 -20.80 -18.73
N GLU A 275 7.53 -20.00 -17.80
CA GLU A 275 8.80 -20.22 -17.11
C GLU A 275 8.62 -21.36 -16.08
N GLY A 276 8.78 -22.60 -16.51
CA GLY A 276 8.71 -23.80 -15.66
C GLY A 276 7.35 -24.50 -15.65
N GLN A 277 7.36 -25.73 -15.11
CA GLN A 277 6.21 -26.65 -15.10
C GLN A 277 5.05 -26.19 -14.20
N THR A 278 5.34 -25.38 -13.19
CA THR A 278 4.32 -24.83 -12.28
C THR A 278 3.45 -23.75 -12.93
N LYS A 279 3.83 -23.27 -14.11
CA LYS A 279 3.08 -22.30 -14.94
C LYS A 279 2.81 -20.97 -14.21
N THR A 280 3.68 -20.57 -13.28
CA THR A 280 3.50 -19.40 -12.44
C THR A 280 3.78 -18.08 -13.15
N LYS A 281 4.52 -18.11 -14.28
CA LYS A 281 4.93 -16.94 -15.03
C LYS A 281 4.87 -17.15 -16.53
N LEU A 282 4.20 -16.24 -17.26
CA LEU A 282 4.11 -16.27 -18.72
C LEU A 282 5.31 -15.59 -19.37
N GLY A 283 5.90 -16.25 -20.39
CA GLY A 283 7.08 -15.78 -21.10
C GLY A 283 6.85 -15.26 -22.53
N ASN A 284 5.67 -15.42 -23.12
CA ASN A 284 5.36 -15.00 -24.48
C ASN A 284 5.57 -13.49 -24.71
N ASN A 285 6.58 -13.09 -25.45
CA ASN A 285 6.95 -11.69 -25.65
C ASN A 285 5.87 -10.87 -26.38
N GLU A 286 5.19 -11.45 -27.37
CA GLU A 286 4.13 -10.82 -28.17
C GLU A 286 2.94 -10.38 -27.32
N VAL A 287 2.68 -11.07 -26.22
CA VAL A 287 1.57 -10.78 -25.32
C VAL A 287 1.68 -9.40 -24.67
N THR A 288 2.91 -8.96 -24.35
CA THR A 288 3.13 -7.63 -23.74
C THR A 288 2.56 -6.51 -24.60
N GLY A 289 2.85 -6.54 -25.90
CA GLY A 289 2.36 -5.52 -26.85
C GLY A 289 0.85 -5.57 -27.05
N ALA A 290 0.29 -6.78 -27.16
CA ALA A 290 -1.15 -6.99 -27.36
C ALA A 290 -1.96 -6.47 -26.16
N VAL A 291 -1.53 -6.79 -24.93
CA VAL A 291 -2.22 -6.34 -23.71
C VAL A 291 -2.03 -4.83 -23.50
N ASP A 292 -0.81 -4.29 -23.70
CA ASP A 292 -0.56 -2.84 -23.63
C ASP A 292 -1.48 -2.05 -24.58
N GLN A 293 -1.64 -2.51 -25.81
CA GLN A 293 -2.53 -1.90 -26.79
C GLN A 293 -4.00 -2.03 -26.39
N ALA A 294 -4.42 -3.22 -25.97
CA ALA A 294 -5.79 -3.48 -25.52
C ALA A 294 -6.22 -2.54 -24.40
N ILE A 295 -5.37 -2.43 -23.36
CA ILE A 295 -5.62 -1.53 -22.23
C ILE A 295 -5.56 -0.07 -22.65
N GLY A 296 -4.56 0.30 -23.46
CA GLY A 296 -4.38 1.68 -23.90
C GLY A 296 -5.60 2.24 -24.63
N GLU A 297 -6.19 1.46 -25.52
CA GLU A 297 -7.36 1.87 -26.29
C GLU A 297 -8.63 1.86 -25.42
N ALA A 298 -8.95 0.74 -24.80
CA ALA A 298 -10.22 0.57 -24.09
C ALA A 298 -10.30 1.45 -22.82
N LEU A 299 -9.22 1.55 -22.06
CA LEU A 299 -9.18 2.43 -20.89
C LEU A 299 -9.20 3.90 -21.33
N GLY A 300 -8.54 4.26 -22.45
CA GLY A 300 -8.60 5.60 -23.00
C GLY A 300 -10.04 6.05 -23.27
N TYR A 301 -10.81 5.23 -23.98
CA TYR A 301 -12.24 5.50 -24.21
C TYR A 301 -13.03 5.61 -22.91
N TYR A 302 -12.82 4.69 -21.97
CA TYR A 302 -13.51 4.74 -20.69
C TYR A 302 -13.27 6.07 -19.95
N LEU A 303 -12.03 6.53 -19.89
CA LEU A 303 -11.68 7.78 -19.19
C LEU A 303 -12.31 9.02 -19.84
N GLU A 304 -12.44 9.02 -21.16
CA GLU A 304 -13.11 10.11 -21.91
C GLU A 304 -14.63 10.10 -21.69
N GLU A 305 -15.25 8.91 -21.63
CA GLU A 305 -16.68 8.75 -21.38
C GLU A 305 -17.09 8.98 -19.92
N HIS A 306 -16.16 8.77 -18.98
CA HIS A 306 -16.40 8.84 -17.53
C HIS A 306 -15.46 9.84 -16.83
N PRO A 307 -15.53 11.14 -17.17
CA PRO A 307 -14.57 12.14 -16.66
C PRO A 307 -14.62 12.35 -15.15
N LYS A 308 -15.74 12.03 -14.49
CA LYS A 308 -15.86 12.11 -13.01
C LYS A 308 -15.04 11.02 -12.34
N GLU A 309 -15.20 9.79 -12.79
CA GLU A 309 -14.46 8.61 -12.31
C GLU A 309 -12.98 8.76 -12.63
N ALA A 310 -12.65 9.21 -13.84
CA ALA A 310 -11.27 9.49 -14.25
C ALA A 310 -10.59 10.50 -13.33
N LYS A 311 -11.31 11.56 -12.95
CA LYS A 311 -10.80 12.56 -11.99
C LYS A 311 -10.56 11.95 -10.61
N ILE A 312 -11.48 11.12 -10.11
CA ILE A 312 -11.32 10.43 -8.80
C ILE A 312 -10.07 9.54 -8.82
N ILE A 313 -9.86 8.78 -9.90
CA ILE A 313 -8.67 7.93 -10.07
C ILE A 313 -7.40 8.78 -10.06
N VAL A 314 -7.36 9.88 -10.82
CA VAL A 314 -6.19 10.77 -10.87
C VAL A 314 -5.94 11.46 -9.52
N ASP A 315 -6.99 11.89 -8.82
CA ASP A 315 -6.88 12.46 -7.47
C ASP A 315 -6.26 11.44 -6.49
N LYS A 316 -6.64 10.15 -6.58
CA LYS A 316 -6.02 9.07 -5.80
C LYS A 316 -4.53 8.90 -6.14
N VAL A 317 -4.16 8.95 -7.42
CA VAL A 317 -2.75 8.89 -7.88
C VAL A 317 -1.93 10.05 -7.30
N ILE A 318 -2.47 11.25 -7.33
CA ILE A 318 -1.82 12.45 -6.75
C ILE A 318 -1.62 12.27 -5.24
N LEU A 319 -2.64 11.78 -4.54
CA LEU A 319 -2.56 11.51 -3.10
C LEU A 319 -1.48 10.46 -2.78
N ALA A 320 -1.40 9.38 -3.56
CA ALA A 320 -0.37 8.35 -3.45
C ALA A 320 1.04 8.93 -3.62
N ALA A 321 1.26 9.74 -4.66
CA ALA A 321 2.53 10.40 -4.92
C ALA A 321 2.93 11.36 -3.79
N GLN A 322 1.98 12.13 -3.25
CA GLN A 322 2.22 13.01 -2.09
C GLN A 322 2.59 12.21 -0.84
N ALA A 323 1.86 11.13 -0.56
CA ALA A 323 2.14 10.25 0.59
C ALA A 323 3.53 9.60 0.47
N ARG A 324 3.88 9.07 -0.72
CA ARG A 324 5.20 8.51 -1.00
C ARG A 324 6.32 9.53 -0.81
N GLN A 325 6.14 10.76 -1.33
CA GLN A 325 7.13 11.83 -1.18
C GLN A 325 7.29 12.24 0.29
N ALA A 326 6.19 12.35 1.04
CA ALA A 326 6.22 12.64 2.48
C ALA A 326 6.94 11.54 3.27
N ALA A 327 6.63 10.26 2.97
CA ALA A 327 7.30 9.12 3.60
C ALA A 327 8.80 9.08 3.28
N ARG A 328 9.20 9.39 2.02
CA ARG A 328 10.60 9.49 1.63
C ARG A 328 11.33 10.59 2.41
N LYS A 329 10.76 11.78 2.47
CA LYS A 329 11.33 12.89 3.24
C LYS A 329 11.46 12.55 4.73
N ALA A 330 10.45 11.90 5.31
CA ALA A 330 10.51 11.44 6.69
C ALA A 330 11.65 10.43 6.92
N ARG A 331 11.84 9.46 6.00
CA ARG A 331 12.97 8.51 6.06
C ARG A 331 14.32 9.20 5.89
N GLU A 332 14.44 10.13 4.95
CA GLU A 332 15.66 10.92 4.75
C GLU A 332 16.02 11.75 5.98
N LEU A 333 15.04 12.27 6.69
CA LEU A 333 15.25 12.99 7.97
C LEU A 333 15.76 12.05 9.07
N VAL A 334 15.27 10.82 9.12
CA VAL A 334 15.73 9.80 10.09
C VAL A 334 17.10 9.25 9.70
N GLN A 335 17.37 9.01 8.40
CA GLN A 335 18.63 8.44 7.90
C GLN A 335 19.79 9.45 7.87
N ARG A 336 19.53 10.71 7.61
CA ARG A 336 20.50 11.76 7.95
C ARG A 336 20.63 11.65 9.47
N LYS A 337 21.72 11.02 9.96
CA LYS A 337 22.12 11.06 11.37
C LYS A 337 21.70 12.41 11.89
N SER A 338 20.67 12.45 12.69
CA SER A 338 19.85 13.58 13.05
C SER A 338 20.54 14.90 12.72
N PRO A 339 20.00 15.80 11.88
CA PRO A 339 20.63 17.11 11.62
C PRO A 339 20.91 17.86 12.93
N MET A 340 20.30 17.36 14.01
CA MET A 340 20.45 17.83 15.39
C MET A 340 21.65 17.25 16.13
N THR A 341 22.30 16.16 15.64
CA THR A 341 23.45 15.52 16.33
C THR A 341 24.80 15.66 15.63
N GLY A 342 24.84 16.15 14.39
CA GLY A 342 26.06 16.11 13.55
C GLY A 342 26.64 17.47 13.15
N GLY A 343 26.05 18.58 13.52
CA GLY A 343 26.56 19.93 13.27
C GLY A 343 27.04 20.57 14.58
N GLY A 344 28.18 21.26 14.54
CA GLY A 344 28.63 22.11 15.66
C GLY A 344 27.55 23.09 16.12
N LEU A 345 27.84 23.81 17.21
CA LEU A 345 26.93 24.83 17.73
C LEU A 345 26.54 25.84 16.66
N PRO A 346 25.31 26.36 16.68
CA PRO A 346 24.85 27.35 15.70
C PRO A 346 25.82 28.53 15.62
N GLY A 347 26.22 28.94 14.43
CA GLY A 347 27.17 30.05 14.25
C GLY A 347 26.71 31.37 14.84
N LYS A 348 25.39 31.53 15.07
CA LYS A 348 24.79 32.68 15.71
C LYS A 348 24.79 32.63 17.25
N LEU A 349 24.99 31.46 17.84
CA LEU A 349 25.01 31.27 19.27
C LEU A 349 26.25 31.96 19.88
N ALA A 350 26.04 32.93 20.74
CA ALA A 350 27.08 33.42 21.63
C ALA A 350 27.03 32.59 22.92
N ASP A 351 27.82 31.52 22.95
CA ASP A 351 27.84 30.58 24.07
C ASP A 351 28.50 31.13 25.35
N CYS A 352 28.26 30.49 26.46
CA CYS A 352 28.91 30.79 27.75
C CYS A 352 30.08 29.84 28.01
N SER A 353 30.94 30.19 28.94
CA SER A 353 32.16 29.44 29.26
C SER A 353 31.90 28.26 30.18
N SER A 354 30.91 28.33 31.07
CA SER A 354 30.55 27.27 31.98
C SER A 354 29.96 26.06 31.22
N LYS A 355 30.26 24.86 31.70
CA LYS A 355 29.68 23.60 31.23
C LYS A 355 28.68 23.01 32.21
N ASP A 356 28.46 23.66 33.34
CA ASP A 356 27.45 23.26 34.32
C ASP A 356 26.07 23.78 33.87
N ALA A 357 25.24 22.89 33.33
CA ALA A 357 23.92 23.24 32.82
C ALA A 357 23.01 23.90 33.89
N ALA A 358 23.19 23.56 35.18
CA ALA A 358 22.39 24.11 36.28
C ALA A 358 22.66 25.61 36.50
N LEU A 359 23.84 26.05 36.15
CA LEU A 359 24.24 27.46 36.27
C LEU A 359 23.99 28.25 34.99
N CYS A 360 23.87 27.56 33.84
CA CYS A 360 23.83 28.19 32.52
C CYS A 360 22.42 28.65 32.13
N GLU A 361 22.35 29.79 31.49
CA GLU A 361 21.16 30.46 31.01
C GLU A 361 21.26 30.69 29.49
N LEU A 362 20.22 30.31 28.72
CA LEU A 362 20.11 30.61 27.30
C LEU A 362 19.02 31.63 27.05
N PHE A 363 19.40 32.79 26.53
CA PHE A 363 18.47 33.84 26.13
C PHE A 363 18.13 33.68 24.65
N LEU A 364 16.84 33.48 24.34
CA LEU A 364 16.29 33.53 23.00
C LEU A 364 15.81 34.94 22.73
N VAL A 365 16.50 35.68 21.86
CA VAL A 365 16.25 37.11 21.63
C VAL A 365 15.75 37.38 20.22
N GLU A 366 14.92 38.41 20.05
CA GLU A 366 14.36 38.79 18.77
C GLU A 366 15.38 39.56 17.92
N GLY A 367 15.82 38.93 16.82
CA GLY A 367 16.65 39.53 15.80
C GLY A 367 18.13 39.74 16.18
N ASP A 368 18.92 39.99 15.13
CA ASP A 368 20.38 40.16 15.27
C ASP A 368 20.78 41.47 16.01
N SER A 369 19.93 42.51 15.94
CA SER A 369 20.17 43.79 16.62
C SER A 369 20.09 43.64 18.15
N ALA A 370 18.97 43.11 18.66
CA ALA A 370 18.80 42.83 20.08
C ALA A 370 19.83 41.77 20.54
N GLY A 371 20.12 40.77 19.69
CA GLY A 371 21.18 39.80 19.94
C GLY A 371 22.55 40.43 20.12
N GLY A 372 22.89 41.46 19.34
CA GLY A 372 24.14 42.25 19.48
C GLY A 372 24.25 42.95 20.81
N THR A 373 23.20 43.67 21.22
CA THR A 373 23.13 44.38 22.52
C THR A 373 23.17 43.39 23.68
N ALA A 374 22.40 42.31 23.63
CA ALA A 374 22.41 41.27 24.66
C ALA A 374 23.78 40.58 24.80
N LYS A 375 24.51 40.35 23.69
CA LYS A 375 25.88 39.80 23.71
C LYS A 375 26.87 40.71 24.42
N GLN A 376 26.67 42.02 24.35
CA GLN A 376 27.55 43.00 25.04
C GLN A 376 27.24 43.07 26.54
N GLY A 377 25.95 43.01 26.92
CA GLY A 377 25.51 43.15 28.30
C GLY A 377 25.54 41.88 29.15
N ARG A 378 25.73 40.70 28.56
CA ARG A 378 25.64 39.42 29.26
C ARG A 378 26.85 39.09 30.13
N ASP A 379 26.67 38.27 31.13
CA ASP A 379 27.79 37.61 31.80
C ASP A 379 28.22 36.39 30.95
N ARG A 380 29.43 36.47 30.39
CA ARG A 380 29.99 35.44 29.50
C ARG A 380 30.27 34.11 30.21
N ASN A 381 30.32 34.09 31.53
CA ASN A 381 30.61 32.88 32.28
C ASN A 381 29.46 31.89 32.20
N PHE A 382 28.21 32.35 32.33
CA PHE A 382 27.04 31.45 32.39
C PHE A 382 25.85 31.86 31.51
N GLN A 383 25.90 33.03 30.85
CA GLN A 383 24.82 33.49 29.97
C GLN A 383 25.17 33.29 28.48
N ALA A 384 24.33 32.60 27.77
CA ALA A 384 24.39 32.39 26.31
C ALA A 384 23.25 33.15 25.61
N ILE A 385 23.52 33.68 24.41
CA ILE A 385 22.55 34.41 23.60
C ILE A 385 22.36 33.71 22.24
N LEU A 386 21.12 33.43 21.90
CA LEU A 386 20.73 32.95 20.58
C LEU A 386 19.72 33.91 19.96
N PRO A 387 20.13 34.73 18.97
CA PRO A 387 19.20 35.56 18.22
C PRO A 387 18.37 34.70 17.23
N LEU A 388 17.05 34.94 17.20
CA LEU A 388 16.10 34.32 16.29
C LEU A 388 15.72 35.33 15.20
N ARG A 389 15.66 34.90 13.93
CA ARG A 389 15.26 35.76 12.81
C ARG A 389 13.76 35.89 12.72
N GLY A 390 13.18 36.89 13.38
CA GLY A 390 11.76 37.21 13.31
C GLY A 390 10.85 36.09 13.83
N LYS A 391 9.66 35.98 13.26
CA LYS A 391 8.63 35.02 13.68
C LYS A 391 9.02 33.60 13.28
N ILE A 392 9.18 32.70 14.24
CA ILE A 392 9.40 31.28 13.97
C ILE A 392 8.16 30.66 13.38
N LEU A 393 8.33 29.49 12.76
CA LEU A 393 7.24 28.73 12.16
C LEU A 393 6.17 28.38 13.22
N ASN A 394 4.89 28.60 12.89
CA ASN A 394 3.79 28.14 13.73
C ASN A 394 3.64 26.61 13.65
N VAL A 395 4.15 25.93 14.68
CA VAL A 395 4.18 24.46 14.73
C VAL A 395 2.80 23.81 14.91
N GLU A 396 1.79 24.57 15.30
CA GLU A 396 0.41 24.10 15.39
C GLU A 396 -0.23 23.91 14.00
N LYS A 397 0.14 24.75 13.05
CA LYS A 397 -0.41 24.75 11.68
C LYS A 397 0.50 24.04 10.67
N ALA A 398 1.75 23.79 11.02
CA ALA A 398 2.75 23.23 10.13
C ALA A 398 2.82 21.70 10.23
N MET A 399 3.03 21.03 9.09
CA MET A 399 3.33 19.60 9.08
C MET A 399 4.69 19.32 9.73
N ASP A 400 4.85 18.18 10.40
CA ASP A 400 6.04 17.81 11.16
C ASP A 400 7.35 17.96 10.38
N HIS A 401 7.39 17.55 9.11
CA HIS A 401 8.58 17.68 8.28
C HIS A 401 9.02 19.14 8.09
N LYS A 402 8.06 20.08 7.96
CA LYS A 402 8.35 21.52 7.84
C LYS A 402 8.88 22.12 9.13
N VAL A 403 8.40 21.62 10.27
CA VAL A 403 8.90 22.05 11.58
C VAL A 403 10.39 21.75 11.71
N PHE A 404 10.83 20.54 11.33
CA PHE A 404 12.24 20.15 11.41
C PHE A 404 13.11 20.66 10.25
N GLU A 405 12.51 21.16 9.15
CA GLU A 405 13.23 21.88 8.08
C GLU A 405 13.55 23.34 8.46
N SER A 406 12.87 23.91 9.46
CA SER A 406 13.09 25.29 9.90
C SER A 406 14.46 25.47 10.53
N GLU A 407 15.29 26.35 9.95
CA GLU A 407 16.64 26.68 10.45
C GLU A 407 16.60 27.18 11.90
N GLU A 408 15.64 28.03 12.23
CA GLU A 408 15.51 28.60 13.58
C GLU A 408 15.19 27.50 14.62
N ILE A 409 14.30 26.56 14.28
CA ILE A 409 13.98 25.44 15.16
C ILE A 409 15.20 24.52 15.33
N GLN A 410 15.92 24.21 14.24
CA GLN A 410 17.16 23.43 14.31
C GLN A 410 18.22 24.12 15.18
N ASN A 411 18.35 25.46 15.10
CA ASN A 411 19.29 26.23 15.89
C ASN A 411 18.94 26.15 17.39
N ILE A 412 17.66 26.18 17.75
CA ILE A 412 17.21 26.01 19.15
C ILE A 412 17.60 24.61 19.65
N PHE A 413 17.31 23.54 18.92
CA PHE A 413 17.70 22.16 19.29
C PHE A 413 19.22 22.03 19.50
N ARG A 414 20.01 22.51 18.53
CA ARG A 414 21.49 22.44 18.59
C ARG A 414 22.07 23.26 19.74
N ALA A 415 21.53 24.46 19.95
CA ALA A 415 21.99 25.32 21.05
C ALA A 415 21.75 24.64 22.41
N MET A 416 20.57 24.10 22.62
CA MET A 416 20.19 23.42 23.87
C MET A 416 20.86 22.06 24.06
N GLY A 417 21.34 21.42 23.00
CA GLY A 417 21.94 20.09 23.06
C GLY A 417 20.93 18.94 23.24
N VAL A 418 19.64 19.19 23.00
CA VAL A 418 18.59 18.18 23.12
C VAL A 418 18.33 17.49 21.78
N THR A 419 17.90 16.23 21.85
CA THR A 419 17.52 15.42 20.69
C THR A 419 16.16 14.76 20.93
N ILE A 420 15.50 14.34 19.84
CA ILE A 420 14.29 13.53 19.94
C ILE A 420 14.70 12.07 19.88
N GLY A 421 14.15 11.25 20.77
CA GLY A 421 14.38 9.82 20.91
C GLY A 421 15.25 9.51 22.12
N THR A 422 14.71 8.70 23.04
CA THR A 422 15.41 8.05 24.15
C THR A 422 15.58 6.56 23.81
N GLU A 423 16.26 5.79 24.66
CA GLU A 423 16.34 4.33 24.50
C GLU A 423 14.97 3.64 24.71
N GLU A 424 14.09 4.28 25.48
CA GLU A 424 12.77 3.73 25.85
C GLU A 424 11.66 4.22 24.88
N ASP A 425 11.69 5.46 24.41
CA ASP A 425 10.70 6.03 23.48
C ASP A 425 11.37 6.86 22.37
N PRO A 426 11.23 6.47 21.09
CA PRO A 426 11.76 7.22 19.94
C PRO A 426 11.18 8.63 19.77
N LYS A 427 10.08 8.96 20.46
CA LYS A 427 9.40 10.26 20.36
C LYS A 427 9.68 11.16 21.56
N GLU A 428 10.24 10.63 22.61
CA GLU A 428 10.54 11.39 23.83
C GLU A 428 11.72 12.32 23.64
N LEU A 429 11.69 13.49 24.32
CA LEU A 429 12.78 14.44 24.30
C LEU A 429 13.93 13.97 25.22
N ASN A 430 15.09 13.75 24.62
CA ASN A 430 16.28 13.36 25.36
C ASN A 430 16.97 14.59 25.98
N LEU A 431 16.89 14.72 27.29
CA LEU A 431 17.47 15.80 28.07
C LEU A 431 18.89 15.51 28.61
N SER A 432 19.44 14.30 28.36
CA SER A 432 20.74 13.89 28.94
C SER A 432 21.92 14.80 28.60
N LYS A 433 21.79 15.56 27.51
CA LYS A 433 22.82 16.53 27.03
C LYS A 433 22.32 17.98 27.07
N LEU A 434 21.27 18.26 27.84
CA LEU A 434 20.74 19.61 27.98
C LEU A 434 21.84 20.52 28.54
N ARG A 435 22.08 21.66 27.89
CA ARG A 435 23.19 22.58 28.19
C ARG A 435 22.81 23.74 29.08
N TYR A 436 21.51 24.03 29.19
CA TYR A 436 21.01 25.19 29.95
C TYR A 436 19.75 24.78 30.71
N HIS A 437 19.78 24.93 32.05
CA HIS A 437 18.59 24.70 32.87
C HIS A 437 17.71 25.94 32.99
N LYS A 438 18.09 27.06 32.35
CA LYS A 438 17.23 28.22 32.19
C LYS A 438 17.24 28.65 30.73
N VAL A 439 16.10 28.51 30.06
CA VAL A 439 15.85 28.99 28.69
C VAL A 439 14.89 30.15 28.79
N ILE A 440 15.40 31.35 28.54
CA ILE A 440 14.72 32.62 28.79
C ILE A 440 14.28 33.20 27.43
N ILE A 441 12.99 33.30 27.21
CA ILE A 441 12.42 33.98 26.05
C ILE A 441 12.40 35.47 26.35
N MET A 442 13.15 36.27 25.58
CA MET A 442 13.28 37.70 25.74
C MET A 442 12.98 38.40 24.41
N THR A 443 11.75 38.88 24.28
CA THR A 443 11.22 39.61 23.13
C THR A 443 10.89 41.02 23.51
N ASP A 444 10.71 41.92 22.53
CA ASP A 444 10.32 43.30 22.76
C ASP A 444 8.92 43.38 23.41
N ALA A 445 8.71 44.47 24.17
CA ALA A 445 7.44 44.71 24.88
C ALA A 445 6.34 45.29 23.96
N ASP A 446 6.25 44.79 22.73
CA ASP A 446 5.27 45.22 21.74
C ASP A 446 4.38 44.03 21.26
N VAL A 447 3.50 44.29 20.32
CA VAL A 447 2.57 43.29 19.79
C VAL A 447 3.30 42.20 19.02
N ASP A 448 4.35 42.53 18.27
CA ASP A 448 5.14 41.57 17.51
C ASP A 448 5.98 40.68 18.42
N GLY A 449 6.61 41.25 19.43
CA GLY A 449 7.35 40.51 20.45
C GLY A 449 6.45 39.54 21.23
N SER A 450 5.24 39.97 21.61
CA SER A 450 4.23 39.11 22.25
C SER A 450 3.83 37.95 21.34
N HIS A 451 3.70 38.17 20.02
CA HIS A 451 3.41 37.13 19.05
C HIS A 451 4.57 36.13 18.89
N ILE A 452 5.81 36.62 18.84
CA ILE A 452 7.02 35.77 18.77
C ILE A 452 7.13 34.92 20.03
N ALA A 453 6.96 35.50 21.22
CA ALA A 453 6.94 34.76 22.47
C ALA A 453 5.89 33.65 22.48
N THR A 454 4.68 33.95 21.99
CA THR A 454 3.60 32.95 21.84
C THR A 454 4.00 31.80 20.91
N LEU A 455 4.61 32.08 19.76
CA LEU A 455 5.07 31.04 18.83
C LEU A 455 6.15 30.15 19.43
N ILE A 456 7.12 30.75 20.17
CA ILE A 456 8.19 30.03 20.87
C ILE A 456 7.60 29.14 21.97
N LEU A 457 6.69 29.68 22.79
CA LEU A 457 6.00 28.90 23.84
C LEU A 457 5.17 27.76 23.26
N THR A 458 4.47 27.98 22.13
CA THR A 458 3.73 26.94 21.42
C THR A 458 4.69 25.85 20.94
N PHE A 459 5.85 26.22 20.41
CA PHE A 459 6.87 25.26 20.00
C PHE A 459 7.37 24.45 21.20
N PHE A 460 7.73 25.04 22.31
CA PHE A 460 8.15 24.31 23.50
C PHE A 460 7.04 23.41 24.05
N PHE A 461 5.82 23.91 24.13
CA PHE A 461 4.68 23.11 24.61
C PHE A 461 4.40 21.89 23.74
N ARG A 462 4.48 22.03 22.41
CA ARG A 462 4.17 20.95 21.49
C ARG A 462 5.31 19.97 21.23
N ARG A 463 6.56 20.43 21.32
CA ARG A 463 7.73 19.65 20.89
C ARG A 463 8.76 19.40 21.99
N MET A 464 8.72 20.15 23.05
CA MET A 464 9.69 20.07 24.16
C MET A 464 9.02 20.23 25.52
N ARG A 465 7.86 19.60 25.69
CA ARG A 465 7.02 19.73 26.87
C ARG A 465 7.76 19.40 28.16
N ALA A 466 8.67 18.44 28.15
CA ALA A 466 9.51 18.08 29.28
C ALA A 466 10.35 19.27 29.82
N LEU A 467 10.74 20.23 28.97
CA LEU A 467 11.45 21.43 29.45
C LEU A 467 10.56 22.36 30.29
N ILE A 468 9.28 22.45 29.92
CA ILE A 468 8.29 23.24 30.67
C ILE A 468 7.97 22.54 31.99
N GLU A 469 7.72 21.23 31.96
CA GLU A 469 7.37 20.43 33.14
C GLU A 469 8.51 20.38 34.17
N ASN A 470 9.76 20.41 33.71
CA ASN A 470 10.93 20.51 34.59
C ASN A 470 11.25 21.94 35.02
N GLY A 471 10.47 22.95 34.61
CA GLY A 471 10.66 24.35 35.04
C GLY A 471 11.86 25.04 34.40
N TYR A 472 12.33 24.63 33.23
CA TYR A 472 13.50 25.19 32.57
C TYR A 472 13.17 26.35 31.62
N VAL A 473 11.90 26.66 31.36
CA VAL A 473 11.46 27.71 30.44
C VAL A 473 10.98 28.92 31.22
N TYR A 474 11.53 30.07 30.88
CA TYR A 474 11.25 31.36 31.52
C TYR A 474 10.83 32.39 30.47
N LEU A 475 10.02 33.35 30.89
CA LEU A 475 9.63 34.51 30.08
C LEU A 475 10.22 35.77 30.74
N ALA A 476 11.05 36.52 30.00
CA ALA A 476 11.53 37.79 30.46
C ALA A 476 10.42 38.86 30.42
N THR A 477 10.27 39.59 31.47
CA THR A 477 9.34 40.71 31.56
C THR A 477 10.12 42.03 31.61
N PRO A 478 10.43 42.65 30.44
CA PRO A 478 11.14 43.93 30.43
C PRO A 478 10.26 45.02 31.01
N PRO A 479 10.89 46.13 31.54
CA PRO A 479 10.14 47.28 31.96
C PRO A 479 9.40 47.90 30.78
N LEU A 480 8.15 48.34 31.00
CA LEU A 480 7.33 48.96 29.95
C LEU A 480 7.78 50.38 29.63
N TYR A 481 8.34 51.10 30.65
CA TYR A 481 8.73 52.48 30.50
C TYR A 481 10.08 52.79 31.17
N LEU A 482 10.86 53.65 30.51
CA LEU A 482 11.97 54.34 31.13
C LEU A 482 11.52 55.77 31.38
N CYS A 483 11.38 56.15 32.65
CA CYS A 483 10.99 57.50 33.09
C CYS A 483 12.21 58.31 33.51
N LYS A 484 12.34 59.55 32.99
CA LYS A 484 13.48 60.43 33.27
C LYS A 484 13.00 61.80 33.65
N LYS A 485 13.62 62.37 34.72
CA LYS A 485 13.46 63.78 35.13
C LYS A 485 14.78 64.31 35.64
N GLY A 486 15.41 65.18 34.84
CA GLY A 486 16.74 65.71 35.17
C GLY A 486 17.79 64.58 35.25
N LYS A 487 18.35 64.37 36.45
CA LYS A 487 19.33 63.30 36.71
C LYS A 487 18.70 61.99 37.23
N VAL A 488 17.38 61.96 37.44
CA VAL A 488 16.69 60.81 37.98
C VAL A 488 16.15 59.97 36.80
N GLU A 489 16.53 58.69 36.74
CA GLU A 489 16.03 57.71 35.82
C GLU A 489 15.48 56.49 36.58
N GLU A 490 14.28 56.01 36.17
CA GLU A 490 13.67 54.84 36.80
C GLU A 490 12.95 53.99 35.71
N TYR A 491 13.15 52.70 35.80
CA TYR A 491 12.40 51.76 34.98
C TYR A 491 11.08 51.41 35.65
N CYS A 492 9.99 51.54 34.91
CA CYS A 492 8.64 51.22 35.37
C CYS A 492 8.06 50.03 34.62
N TRP A 493 7.63 48.98 35.34
CA TRP A 493 7.06 47.75 34.79
C TRP A 493 5.55 47.81 34.59
N THR A 494 4.88 48.80 35.22
CA THR A 494 3.43 49.00 35.15
C THR A 494 3.09 50.48 34.97
N ASP A 495 1.89 50.73 34.42
CA ASP A 495 1.34 52.09 34.34
C ASP A 495 1.23 52.76 35.71
N GLN A 496 0.94 51.98 36.76
CA GLN A 496 0.87 52.50 38.13
C GLN A 496 2.24 53.00 38.62
N GLN A 497 3.30 52.27 38.32
CA GLN A 497 4.67 52.72 38.67
C GLN A 497 5.06 53.99 37.89
N ARG A 498 4.73 54.03 36.58
CA ARG A 498 4.90 55.21 35.74
C ARG A 498 4.18 56.45 36.35
N GLN A 499 2.90 56.28 36.71
CA GLN A 499 2.09 57.35 37.28
C GLN A 499 2.70 57.81 38.60
N LYS A 500 3.14 56.91 39.48
CA LYS A 500 3.80 57.23 40.71
C LYS A 500 5.08 58.06 40.50
N PHE A 501 5.86 57.71 39.47
CA PHE A 501 7.04 58.52 39.11
C PHE A 501 6.66 59.91 38.62
N ILE A 502 5.62 60.06 37.80
CA ILE A 502 5.09 61.33 37.32
C ILE A 502 4.60 62.19 38.51
N ASP A 503 3.87 61.59 39.44
CA ASP A 503 3.37 62.31 40.62
C ASP A 503 4.51 62.75 41.52
N THR A 504 5.51 61.89 41.70
CA THR A 504 6.63 62.17 42.61
C THR A 504 7.59 63.23 42.05
N TYR A 505 7.96 63.12 40.79
CA TYR A 505 9.00 63.95 40.17
C TYR A 505 8.47 64.98 39.17
N GLY A 506 7.27 64.76 38.64
CA GLY A 506 6.64 65.64 37.67
C GLY A 506 5.54 66.52 38.21
N GLY A 507 5.24 66.44 39.52
CA GLY A 507 4.15 67.19 40.12
C GLY A 507 2.78 66.88 39.56
N GLY A 508 2.57 65.64 39.11
CA GLY A 508 1.33 65.17 38.49
C GLY A 508 1.16 65.49 36.97
N SER A 509 2.16 66.15 36.36
CA SER A 509 2.12 66.50 34.95
C SER A 509 2.97 65.55 34.10
N GLU A 510 2.36 64.86 33.18
CA GLU A 510 3.05 63.97 32.21
C GLU A 510 4.10 64.72 31.38
N ASN A 511 3.81 65.98 31.00
CA ASN A 511 4.72 66.78 30.19
C ASN A 511 6.01 67.21 30.93
N ALA A 512 6.03 67.04 32.23
CA ALA A 512 7.20 67.42 33.08
C ALA A 512 8.22 66.29 33.18
N VAL A 513 7.89 65.07 32.66
CA VAL A 513 8.70 63.87 32.74
C VAL A 513 8.89 63.29 31.32
N HIS A 514 10.13 62.97 30.97
CA HIS A 514 10.39 62.23 29.72
C HIS A 514 10.13 60.76 29.98
N THR A 515 9.17 60.21 29.22
CA THR A 515 8.83 58.78 29.26
C THR A 515 9.15 58.14 27.92
N GLN A 516 10.05 57.18 27.92
CA GLN A 516 10.34 56.32 26.75
C GLN A 516 9.70 54.95 26.99
N ARG A 517 8.92 54.51 26.05
CA ARG A 517 8.31 53.16 26.04
C ARG A 517 9.20 52.17 25.33
#